data_f76581d7f429728280de3df2bb4fb2d2
#
_entry.id   f76581d7f429728280de3df2bb4fb2d2
#
_cell.length_a   1.000
_cell.length_b   1.000
_cell.length_c   1.000
_cell.angle_alpha   90.00
_cell.angle_beta   90.00
_cell.angle_gamma   90.00
#
_symmetry.space_group_name_H-M   'P 1'
#
loop_
_entity.id
_entity.type
_entity.pdbx_description
1 polymer ?
#
loop_
_entity_poly.entity_id
_entity_poly.type
_entity_poly.pdbx_seq_one_letter_code
_entity_poly.pdbx_strand_id
1 'polypeptide(L)'
;MNFPKQVPSKMPVHRYEAFHPIDLPDRTWPNKKITKAPQWCSVDLRDGNQALIDPMDTPRKLAMFKLLVAMGYKEIEVGFPSASQTDFDFVRKIIEEKLIPDDVVIQVLTQAREALIVRTFESIKGSKQAIVHLYNSTSTLQRRVVFGLDKDGIKKIATDAAKICLDLVKTVPETKVSFEYSPESYTGTELEFAVEVCNAVNDVWKPTPQWKTIMNLPATVEMATPNVYADSIEWMCRNLNNRESVIVSLHPHNDRGTGVAAAELGYLAGADRIEGTLFGNGERTGNVCLVTLGINLVTHGIDPHIDFSNIDEVRRTVEYANQLRVPERHPYGGDLVFTAFSGSHQDAIKKGFDHMAVDAKAAGKEVRDHTWAIPYLPIDPLDIGRSYEAVIRVNSQSGKGGVAYLMKNEHHLDLPRRLQIEFSKNIQAKTDSEGGEISPEDLWNIFEDEYLPTEGAPWGRFRLKGLSQTSVLGEDVHLIVSLTDRGQVHELKGQGNGPSAAFCNILQNYGVDVRVLDYYEHALSAGGDASAAAYLECSIEGETFWGVGIDPNTTTASLKAVVSAINRAIR
;
A
#
# COMPACT_ATOMS: atom_id res chain seq x y z
N MET A 1 23.66 -42.45 10.56
CA MET A 1 24.27 -41.24 9.98
C MET A 1 24.24 -40.15 11.03
N ASN A 2 25.38 -39.54 11.37
CA ASN A 2 25.42 -38.37 12.22
C ASN A 2 25.16 -37.13 11.33
N PHE A 3 24.02 -36.52 11.48
CA PHE A 3 23.76 -35.23 10.82
C PHE A 3 24.72 -34.17 11.36
N PRO A 4 25.28 -33.30 10.51
CA PRO A 4 26.12 -32.20 10.97
C PRO A 4 25.32 -31.28 11.90
N LYS A 5 25.93 -30.96 13.05
CA LYS A 5 25.34 -30.01 14.03
C LYS A 5 25.81 -28.61 13.72
N GLN A 6 24.89 -27.66 13.81
CA GLN A 6 25.26 -26.24 13.74
C GLN A 6 26.13 -25.87 14.94
N VAL A 7 27.16 -25.08 14.69
CA VAL A 7 27.99 -24.52 15.76
C VAL A 7 27.39 -23.21 16.30
N PRO A 8 27.64 -22.87 17.57
CA PRO A 8 27.20 -21.58 18.13
C PRO A 8 27.72 -20.40 17.30
N SER A 9 26.86 -19.40 17.08
CA SER A 9 27.23 -18.18 16.38
C SER A 9 28.03 -17.23 17.31
N LYS A 10 28.69 -16.23 16.72
CA LYS A 10 29.37 -15.14 17.46
C LYS A 10 28.42 -14.00 17.83
N MET A 11 27.12 -14.15 17.63
CA MET A 11 26.13 -13.11 17.94
C MET A 11 26.07 -12.86 19.45
N PRO A 12 25.97 -11.59 19.90
CA PRO A 12 25.99 -11.23 21.31
C PRO A 12 24.62 -11.48 21.98
N VAL A 13 24.14 -12.72 21.93
CA VAL A 13 22.82 -13.13 22.41
C VAL A 13 22.59 -12.84 23.89
N HIS A 14 23.67 -12.77 24.68
CA HIS A 14 23.65 -12.46 26.12
C HIS A 14 23.16 -11.03 26.44
N ARG A 15 23.05 -10.16 25.43
CA ARG A 15 22.54 -8.79 25.59
C ARG A 15 21.01 -8.70 25.52
N TYR A 16 20.36 -9.78 25.13
CA TYR A 16 18.92 -9.81 24.86
C TYR A 16 18.25 -10.81 25.79
N GLU A 17 17.09 -10.40 26.32
CA GLU A 17 16.28 -11.23 27.19
C GLU A 17 15.05 -11.73 26.42
N ALA A 18 14.63 -12.96 26.72
CA ALA A 18 13.39 -13.50 26.18
C ALA A 18 12.19 -12.74 26.78
N PHE A 19 11.20 -12.46 25.94
CA PHE A 19 9.94 -11.92 26.43
C PHE A 19 9.21 -12.98 27.25
N HIS A 20 8.69 -12.58 28.40
CA HIS A 20 7.98 -13.50 29.28
C HIS A 20 6.62 -13.87 28.69
N PRO A 21 6.24 -15.17 28.66
CA PRO A 21 4.92 -15.58 28.25
C PRO A 21 3.86 -15.03 29.23
N ILE A 22 2.65 -14.80 28.70
CA ILE A 22 1.50 -14.41 29.52
C ILE A 22 0.95 -15.65 30.22
N ASP A 23 0.71 -15.56 31.54
CA ASP A 23 0.08 -16.63 32.30
C ASP A 23 -1.44 -16.64 31.99
N LEU A 24 -1.82 -17.41 31.00
CA LEU A 24 -3.20 -17.58 30.55
C LEU A 24 -3.46 -19.06 30.21
N PRO A 25 -3.51 -19.96 31.23
CA PRO A 25 -3.61 -21.41 31.01
C PRO A 25 -4.94 -21.84 30.36
N ASP A 26 -6.00 -21.06 30.57
CA ASP A 26 -7.35 -21.29 30.06
C ASP A 26 -7.68 -20.44 28.80
N ARG A 27 -6.68 -20.06 28.03
CA ARG A 27 -6.87 -19.27 26.79
C ARG A 27 -7.86 -19.93 25.85
N THR A 28 -8.71 -19.13 25.21
CA THR A 28 -9.78 -19.62 24.33
C THR A 28 -9.53 -19.31 22.85
N TRP A 29 -8.72 -18.30 22.55
CA TRP A 29 -8.53 -17.80 21.20
C TRP A 29 -8.03 -18.85 20.19
N PRO A 30 -7.15 -19.83 20.52
CA PRO A 30 -6.65 -20.78 19.52
C PRO A 30 -7.72 -21.68 18.89
N ASN A 31 -8.86 -21.84 19.58
CA ASN A 31 -9.97 -22.66 19.11
C ASN A 31 -11.04 -21.85 18.36
N LYS A 32 -10.88 -20.52 18.27
CA LYS A 32 -11.82 -19.65 17.57
C LYS A 32 -11.51 -19.60 16.07
N LYS A 33 -12.50 -19.16 15.29
CA LYS A 33 -12.37 -18.87 13.86
C LYS A 33 -12.84 -17.44 13.62
N ILE A 34 -12.16 -16.74 12.72
CA ILE A 34 -12.64 -15.47 12.21
C ILE A 34 -13.88 -15.76 11.34
N THR A 35 -14.99 -15.09 11.62
CA THR A 35 -16.27 -15.27 10.91
C THR A 35 -16.81 -13.97 10.31
N LYS A 36 -16.19 -12.83 10.61
CA LYS A 36 -16.54 -11.51 10.10
C LYS A 36 -15.29 -10.64 10.06
N ALA A 37 -15.32 -9.58 9.27
CA ALA A 37 -14.26 -8.58 9.26
C ALA A 37 -14.23 -7.77 10.58
N PRO A 38 -13.05 -7.28 11.01
CA PRO A 38 -12.95 -6.28 12.06
C PRO A 38 -13.44 -4.91 11.58
N GLN A 39 -13.60 -3.97 12.50
CA GLN A 39 -13.60 -2.56 12.14
C GLN A 39 -12.19 -2.17 11.67
N TRP A 40 -12.11 -1.47 10.55
CA TRP A 40 -10.83 -1.07 9.97
C TRP A 40 -10.58 0.42 10.19
N CYS A 41 -9.38 0.77 10.62
CA CYS A 41 -8.89 2.14 10.57
C CYS A 41 -7.61 2.22 9.74
N SER A 42 -7.61 3.03 8.69
CA SER A 42 -6.37 3.37 7.99
C SER A 42 -5.63 4.46 8.74
N VAL A 43 -4.36 4.22 9.01
CA VAL A 43 -3.44 5.21 9.58
C VAL A 43 -2.36 5.65 8.57
N ASP A 44 -2.60 5.43 7.28
CA ASP A 44 -1.68 5.82 6.19
C ASP A 44 -1.31 7.31 6.22
N LEU A 45 -2.30 8.18 6.50
CA LEU A 45 -2.13 9.64 6.50
C LEU A 45 -1.52 10.20 7.79
N ARG A 46 -1.40 9.39 8.83
CA ARG A 46 -0.75 9.78 10.09
C ARG A 46 0.52 8.98 10.32
N ASP A 47 0.43 7.71 10.73
CA ASP A 47 1.57 6.88 11.11
C ASP A 47 2.41 6.47 9.89
N GLY A 48 1.73 6.14 8.80
CA GLY A 48 2.38 5.92 7.51
C GLY A 48 3.12 7.16 7.00
N ASN A 49 2.46 8.32 7.07
CA ASN A 49 3.04 9.58 6.61
C ASN A 49 4.21 10.08 7.46
N GLN A 50 4.14 9.94 8.79
CA GLN A 50 5.20 10.43 9.67
C GLN A 50 6.53 9.68 9.49
N ALA A 51 6.47 8.46 8.94
CA ALA A 51 7.64 7.61 8.70
C ALA A 51 8.32 7.88 7.33
N LEU A 52 7.76 8.75 6.51
CA LEU A 52 8.30 9.05 5.18
C LEU A 52 9.49 10.02 5.28
N ILE A 53 10.53 9.76 4.46
CA ILE A 53 11.67 10.69 4.31
C ILE A 53 11.17 12.02 3.72
N ASP A 54 10.22 11.95 2.77
CA ASP A 54 9.51 13.09 2.20
C ASP A 54 8.01 12.98 2.56
N PRO A 55 7.57 13.58 3.68
CA PRO A 55 6.18 13.54 4.09
C PRO A 55 5.24 14.06 3.00
N MET A 56 4.04 13.47 2.92
CA MET A 56 3.06 13.83 1.90
C MET A 56 2.68 15.30 1.97
N ASP A 57 2.75 15.97 0.85
CA ASP A 57 2.11 17.28 0.64
C ASP A 57 0.58 17.14 0.54
N THR A 58 -0.14 18.27 0.47
CA THR A 58 -1.61 18.26 0.40
C THR A 58 -2.17 17.50 -0.80
N PRO A 59 -1.63 17.59 -2.03
CA PRO A 59 -2.07 16.77 -3.17
C PRO A 59 -1.94 15.27 -2.93
N ARG A 60 -0.80 14.79 -2.43
CA ARG A 60 -0.57 13.38 -2.12
C ARG A 60 -1.47 12.88 -0.99
N LYS A 61 -1.64 13.67 0.09
CA LYS A 61 -2.60 13.36 1.16
C LYS A 61 -4.01 13.26 0.63
N LEU A 62 -4.42 14.16 -0.26
CA LEU A 62 -5.77 14.14 -0.84
C LEU A 62 -5.97 12.94 -1.76
N ALA A 63 -4.98 12.55 -2.55
CA ALA A 63 -5.03 11.35 -3.37
C ALA A 63 -5.21 10.09 -2.51
N MET A 64 -4.41 9.95 -1.44
CA MET A 64 -4.52 8.84 -0.47
C MET A 64 -5.89 8.85 0.22
N PHE A 65 -6.36 9.98 0.71
CA PHE A 65 -7.67 10.08 1.37
C PHE A 65 -8.81 9.64 0.44
N LYS A 66 -8.81 10.11 -0.82
CA LYS A 66 -9.82 9.71 -1.82
C LYS A 66 -9.77 8.23 -2.13
N LEU A 67 -8.57 7.66 -2.25
CA LEU A 67 -8.39 6.21 -2.43
C LEU A 67 -9.01 5.44 -1.28
N LEU A 68 -8.67 5.77 -0.03
CA LEU A 68 -9.18 5.08 1.16
C LEU A 68 -10.72 5.14 1.24
N VAL A 69 -11.31 6.31 0.96
CA VAL A 69 -12.76 6.47 0.89
C VAL A 69 -13.37 5.60 -0.22
N ALA A 70 -12.77 5.60 -1.42
CA ALA A 70 -13.24 4.81 -2.56
C ALA A 70 -13.16 3.30 -2.30
N MET A 71 -12.11 2.84 -1.60
CA MET A 71 -11.97 1.44 -1.18
C MET A 71 -13.00 1.02 -0.11
N GLY A 72 -13.65 1.96 0.57
CA GLY A 72 -14.69 1.68 1.57
C GLY A 72 -14.26 1.83 3.03
N TYR A 73 -13.07 2.35 3.34
CA TYR A 73 -12.68 2.64 4.71
C TYR A 73 -13.62 3.66 5.36
N LYS A 74 -14.08 3.34 6.58
CA LYS A 74 -15.02 4.18 7.34
C LYS A 74 -14.37 4.95 8.48
N GLU A 75 -13.18 4.55 8.90
CA GLU A 75 -12.36 5.26 9.87
C GLU A 75 -10.98 5.50 9.25
N ILE A 76 -10.55 6.77 9.22
CA ILE A 76 -9.29 7.20 8.61
C ILE A 76 -8.60 8.19 9.54
N GLU A 77 -7.40 7.82 10.03
CA GLU A 77 -6.58 8.74 10.83
C GLU A 77 -5.83 9.69 9.89
N VAL A 78 -6.29 10.93 9.83
CA VAL A 78 -5.92 11.90 8.79
C VAL A 78 -4.70 12.75 9.14
N GLY A 79 -4.19 12.66 10.37
CA GLY A 79 -2.97 13.35 10.75
C GLY A 79 -2.80 13.60 12.24
N PHE A 80 -1.72 14.32 12.58
CA PHE A 80 -1.40 14.82 13.91
C PHE A 80 -1.41 16.36 13.89
N PRO A 81 -2.60 16.98 13.87
CA PRO A 81 -2.77 18.41 13.58
C PRO A 81 -2.10 19.36 14.58
N SER A 82 -1.84 18.90 15.79
CA SER A 82 -1.13 19.70 16.79
C SER A 82 0.39 19.65 16.67
N ALA A 83 0.94 18.66 15.95
CA ALA A 83 2.38 18.51 15.74
C ALA A 83 2.85 19.10 14.40
N SER A 84 1.96 19.22 13.39
CA SER A 84 2.30 19.66 12.05
C SER A 84 1.27 20.64 11.52
N GLN A 85 1.73 21.80 11.00
CA GLN A 85 0.83 22.76 10.34
C GLN A 85 0.23 22.17 9.07
N THR A 86 1.00 21.40 8.30
CA THR A 86 0.51 20.70 7.10
C THR A 86 -0.64 19.75 7.44
N ASP A 87 -0.54 19.02 8.54
CA ASP A 87 -1.61 18.14 9.00
C ASP A 87 -2.83 18.93 9.46
N PHE A 88 -2.63 20.03 10.19
CA PHE A 88 -3.70 20.89 10.59
C PHE A 88 -4.46 21.46 9.38
N ASP A 89 -3.73 22.01 8.41
CA ASP A 89 -4.30 22.58 7.20
C ASP A 89 -5.01 21.52 6.34
N PHE A 90 -4.48 20.32 6.29
CA PHE A 90 -5.13 19.20 5.60
C PHE A 90 -6.46 18.80 6.26
N VAL A 91 -6.49 18.68 7.59
CA VAL A 91 -7.74 18.39 8.33
C VAL A 91 -8.77 19.50 8.08
N ARG A 92 -8.36 20.77 8.15
CA ARG A 92 -9.26 21.90 7.84
C ARG A 92 -9.77 21.83 6.41
N LYS A 93 -8.88 21.56 5.44
CA LYS A 93 -9.24 21.48 4.02
C LYS A 93 -10.32 20.43 3.77
N ILE A 94 -10.16 19.20 4.26
CA ILE A 94 -11.15 18.13 4.00
C ILE A 94 -12.51 18.41 4.66
N ILE A 95 -12.52 19.18 5.78
CA ILE A 95 -13.76 19.60 6.45
C ILE A 95 -14.42 20.76 5.68
N GLU A 96 -13.68 21.81 5.39
CA GLU A 96 -14.19 23.06 4.79
C GLU A 96 -14.65 22.84 3.35
N GLU A 97 -13.94 22.01 2.58
CA GLU A 97 -14.32 21.62 1.22
C GLU A 97 -15.34 20.48 1.18
N LYS A 98 -15.80 19.99 2.36
CA LYS A 98 -16.80 18.91 2.49
C LYS A 98 -16.42 17.63 1.75
N LEU A 99 -15.16 17.24 1.85
CA LEU A 99 -14.62 16.06 1.18
C LEU A 99 -14.86 14.75 1.97
N ILE A 100 -15.32 14.85 3.21
CA ILE A 100 -15.58 13.71 4.09
C ILE A 100 -17.01 13.20 3.83
N PRO A 101 -17.20 11.97 3.34
CA PRO A 101 -18.54 11.39 3.22
C PRO A 101 -19.24 11.28 4.58
N ASP A 102 -20.56 11.29 4.57
CA ASP A 102 -21.39 11.27 5.78
C ASP A 102 -21.19 10.01 6.65
N ASP A 103 -20.76 8.92 6.05
CA ASP A 103 -20.53 7.62 6.68
C ASP A 103 -19.04 7.34 6.99
N VAL A 104 -18.18 8.35 6.81
CA VAL A 104 -16.75 8.28 7.14
C VAL A 104 -16.45 9.11 8.38
N VAL A 105 -15.71 8.55 9.32
CA VAL A 105 -15.23 9.22 10.54
C VAL A 105 -13.74 9.51 10.38
N ILE A 106 -13.35 10.77 10.52
CA ILE A 106 -11.93 11.12 10.60
C ILE A 106 -11.42 10.91 12.02
N GLN A 107 -10.19 10.42 12.13
CA GLN A 107 -9.45 10.30 13.39
C GLN A 107 -8.27 11.26 13.38
N VAL A 108 -8.00 11.89 14.52
CA VAL A 108 -6.87 12.82 14.71
C VAL A 108 -6.12 12.49 15.97
N LEU A 109 -4.78 12.39 15.87
CA LEU A 109 -3.91 12.05 16.99
C LEU A 109 -3.62 13.28 17.85
N THR A 110 -3.53 13.09 19.16
CA THR A 110 -3.02 14.10 20.10
C THR A 110 -2.25 13.45 21.25
N GLN A 111 -1.12 14.05 21.62
CA GLN A 111 -0.41 13.66 22.82
C GLN A 111 -1.11 14.24 24.06
N ALA A 112 -0.96 13.58 25.21
CA ALA A 112 -1.55 13.99 26.50
C ALA A 112 -0.88 15.26 27.06
N ARG A 113 -1.02 16.38 26.34
CA ARG A 113 -0.56 17.75 26.70
C ARG A 113 -1.65 18.74 26.33
N GLU A 114 -2.06 19.58 27.27
CA GLU A 114 -3.18 20.52 27.12
C GLU A 114 -3.11 21.33 25.82
N ALA A 115 -1.99 22.00 25.54
CA ALA A 115 -1.85 22.84 24.35
C ALA A 115 -2.05 22.04 23.04
N LEU A 116 -1.59 20.79 22.99
CA LEU A 116 -1.74 19.92 21.82
C LEU A 116 -3.19 19.44 21.68
N ILE A 117 -3.84 19.11 22.80
CA ILE A 117 -5.25 18.70 22.80
C ILE A 117 -6.13 19.86 22.32
N VAL A 118 -5.92 21.09 22.83
CA VAL A 118 -6.65 22.28 22.39
C VAL A 118 -6.51 22.47 20.87
N ARG A 119 -5.28 22.42 20.35
CA ARG A 119 -5.02 22.57 18.92
C ARG A 119 -5.68 21.48 18.07
N THR A 120 -5.75 20.26 18.60
CA THR A 120 -6.44 19.13 17.95
C THR A 120 -7.95 19.40 17.86
N PHE A 121 -8.60 19.88 18.92
CA PHE A 121 -10.02 20.24 18.88
C PHE A 121 -10.31 21.42 17.93
N GLU A 122 -9.41 22.39 17.83
CA GLU A 122 -9.52 23.46 16.82
C GLU A 122 -9.54 22.89 15.39
N SER A 123 -8.76 21.84 15.12
CA SER A 123 -8.66 21.26 13.79
C SER A 123 -9.94 20.54 13.33
N ILE A 124 -10.70 19.93 14.23
CA ILE A 124 -11.90 19.16 13.90
C ILE A 124 -13.20 19.98 13.91
N LYS A 125 -13.12 21.27 14.25
CA LYS A 125 -14.29 22.14 14.32
C LYS A 125 -15.07 22.16 13.00
N GLY A 126 -16.38 21.90 13.07
CA GLY A 126 -17.26 21.84 11.89
C GLY A 126 -17.26 20.49 11.16
N SER A 127 -16.49 19.50 11.62
CA SER A 127 -16.65 18.11 11.17
C SER A 127 -17.97 17.55 11.69
N LYS A 128 -18.65 16.72 10.90
CA LYS A 128 -19.87 16.01 11.34
C LYS A 128 -19.59 15.05 12.48
N GLN A 129 -18.48 14.30 12.37
CA GLN A 129 -18.03 13.35 13.37
C GLN A 129 -16.50 13.19 13.34
N ALA A 130 -15.90 12.96 14.50
CA ALA A 130 -14.45 12.76 14.63
C ALA A 130 -14.11 11.86 15.81
N ILE A 131 -13.03 11.10 15.69
CA ILE A 131 -12.36 10.39 16.78
C ILE A 131 -11.15 11.23 17.20
N VAL A 132 -11.08 11.58 18.48
CA VAL A 132 -9.89 12.19 19.09
C VAL A 132 -9.09 11.08 19.73
N HIS A 133 -7.92 10.77 19.15
CA HIS A 133 -7.02 9.72 19.58
C HIS A 133 -5.96 10.30 20.54
N LEU A 134 -6.17 10.09 21.82
CA LEU A 134 -5.27 10.49 22.90
C LEU A 134 -4.23 9.42 23.19
N TYR A 135 -2.96 9.79 23.35
CA TYR A 135 -1.93 8.86 23.77
C TYR A 135 -0.93 9.44 24.78
N ASN A 136 -0.37 8.57 25.58
CA ASN A 136 0.88 8.78 26.30
C ASN A 136 1.59 7.44 26.53
N SER A 137 2.92 7.48 26.61
CA SER A 137 3.72 6.27 26.83
C SER A 137 3.58 5.73 28.24
N THR A 138 3.45 4.40 28.36
CA THR A 138 3.19 3.71 29.65
C THR A 138 4.25 2.66 30.00
N SER A 139 5.17 2.32 29.06
CA SER A 139 6.14 1.25 29.27
C SER A 139 7.09 1.48 30.44
N THR A 140 7.54 0.40 31.04
CA THR A 140 8.56 0.42 32.11
C THR A 140 9.79 1.23 31.75
N LEU A 141 10.29 1.07 30.53
CA LEU A 141 11.49 1.76 30.06
C LEU A 141 11.24 3.25 29.94
N GLN A 142 10.15 3.69 29.29
CA GLN A 142 9.87 5.11 29.10
C GLN A 142 9.52 5.83 30.39
N ARG A 143 8.81 5.16 31.31
CA ARG A 143 8.58 5.71 32.66
C ARG A 143 9.91 6.08 33.32
N ARG A 144 10.89 5.18 33.23
CA ARG A 144 12.22 5.37 33.86
C ARG A 144 13.10 6.40 33.15
N VAL A 145 13.24 6.30 31.81
CA VAL A 145 14.26 7.03 31.06
C VAL A 145 13.77 8.32 30.40
N VAL A 146 12.46 8.42 30.13
CA VAL A 146 11.87 9.59 29.46
C VAL A 146 11.15 10.50 30.44
N PHE A 147 10.28 9.92 31.27
CA PHE A 147 9.42 10.72 32.15
C PHE A 147 10.01 10.89 33.56
N GLY A 148 10.76 9.92 34.04
CA GLY A 148 11.23 9.91 35.44
C GLY A 148 10.07 9.82 36.43
N LEU A 149 8.96 9.16 36.04
CA LEU A 149 7.71 9.05 36.82
C LEU A 149 7.40 7.58 37.13
N ASP A 150 6.70 7.39 38.23
CA ASP A 150 6.08 6.13 38.61
C ASP A 150 4.74 5.89 37.87
N LYS A 151 4.09 4.77 38.17
CA LYS A 151 2.78 4.39 37.59
C LYS A 151 1.71 5.44 37.86
N ASP A 152 1.64 5.99 39.06
CA ASP A 152 0.63 6.98 39.43
C ASP A 152 0.84 8.30 38.67
N GLY A 153 2.09 8.73 38.49
CA GLY A 153 2.42 9.90 37.69
C GLY A 153 2.00 9.75 36.23
N ILE A 154 2.27 8.60 35.61
CA ILE A 154 1.87 8.29 34.23
C ILE A 154 0.35 8.17 34.09
N LYS A 155 -0.33 7.49 35.01
CA LYS A 155 -1.80 7.40 35.04
C LYS A 155 -2.44 8.78 35.18
N LYS A 156 -1.85 9.66 36.01
CA LYS A 156 -2.31 11.03 36.17
C LYS A 156 -2.23 11.83 34.85
N ILE A 157 -1.15 11.67 34.06
CA ILE A 157 -1.03 12.30 32.74
C ILE A 157 -2.22 11.89 31.86
N ALA A 158 -2.52 10.59 31.79
CA ALA A 158 -3.61 10.08 30.98
C ALA A 158 -5.00 10.60 31.43
N THR A 159 -5.29 10.55 32.73
CA THR A 159 -6.59 10.95 33.26
C THR A 159 -6.81 12.47 33.23
N ASP A 160 -5.77 13.27 33.45
CA ASP A 160 -5.89 14.73 33.34
C ASP A 160 -6.12 15.14 31.89
N ALA A 161 -5.40 14.53 30.93
CA ALA A 161 -5.64 14.74 29.51
C ALA A 161 -7.03 14.27 29.06
N ALA A 162 -7.51 13.14 29.57
CA ALA A 162 -8.87 12.67 29.31
C ALA A 162 -9.95 13.66 29.78
N LYS A 163 -9.76 14.32 30.94
CA LYS A 163 -10.64 15.39 31.43
C LYS A 163 -10.67 16.60 30.49
N ILE A 164 -9.45 17.02 30.03
CA ILE A 164 -9.31 18.13 29.09
C ILE A 164 -10.06 17.81 27.78
N CYS A 165 -9.90 16.60 27.24
CA CYS A 165 -10.65 16.16 26.05
C CYS A 165 -12.15 16.26 26.27
N LEU A 166 -12.67 15.78 27.41
CA LEU A 166 -14.10 15.82 27.74
C LEU A 166 -14.63 17.25 27.85
N ASP A 167 -13.85 18.16 28.43
CA ASP A 167 -14.24 19.58 28.54
C ASP A 167 -14.24 20.28 27.18
N LEU A 168 -13.30 19.95 26.31
CA LEU A 168 -13.18 20.56 24.98
C LEU A 168 -14.25 20.10 23.98
N VAL A 169 -14.95 18.99 24.20
CA VAL A 169 -16.13 18.62 23.40
C VAL A 169 -17.15 19.76 23.35
N LYS A 170 -17.28 20.52 24.41
CA LYS A 170 -18.20 21.68 24.49
C LYS A 170 -17.84 22.82 23.53
N THR A 171 -16.60 22.83 23.02
CA THR A 171 -16.11 23.86 22.07
C THR A 171 -16.42 23.51 20.61
N VAL A 172 -16.86 22.27 20.35
CA VAL A 172 -17.21 21.73 19.02
C VAL A 172 -18.60 21.09 19.06
N PRO A 173 -19.65 21.81 19.46
CA PRO A 173 -20.97 21.25 19.72
C PRO A 173 -21.63 20.65 18.46
N GLU A 174 -21.20 21.03 17.27
CA GLU A 174 -21.67 20.54 15.98
C GLU A 174 -21.02 19.20 15.58
N THR A 175 -19.94 18.82 16.25
CA THR A 175 -19.17 17.60 15.94
C THR A 175 -19.49 16.48 16.91
N LYS A 176 -19.94 15.34 16.40
CA LYS A 176 -20.07 14.13 17.22
C LYS A 176 -18.67 13.57 17.49
N VAL A 177 -18.15 13.77 18.70
CA VAL A 177 -16.82 13.32 19.11
C VAL A 177 -16.90 11.96 19.77
N SER A 178 -16.03 11.06 19.34
CA SER A 178 -15.69 9.79 20.02
C SER A 178 -14.23 9.85 20.47
N PHE A 179 -13.86 9.04 21.46
CA PHE A 179 -12.52 9.04 22.02
C PHE A 179 -11.83 7.70 21.82
N GLU A 180 -10.56 7.80 21.52
CA GLU A 180 -9.61 6.69 21.53
C GLU A 180 -8.48 6.99 22.50
N TYR A 181 -8.03 5.99 23.24
CA TYR A 181 -6.84 6.07 24.10
C TYR A 181 -5.86 4.95 23.77
N SER A 182 -4.59 5.32 23.57
CA SER A 182 -3.47 4.39 23.44
C SER A 182 -2.52 4.50 24.62
N PRO A 183 -2.37 3.46 25.45
CA PRO A 183 -1.21 3.30 26.31
C PRO A 183 0.00 2.95 25.43
N GLU A 184 0.67 3.97 24.87
CA GLU A 184 1.76 3.79 23.93
C GLU A 184 2.85 2.89 24.49
N SER A 185 3.47 2.07 23.63
CA SER A 185 4.39 1.00 24.03
C SER A 185 3.73 -0.03 24.96
N TYR A 186 2.47 -0.38 24.66
CA TYR A 186 1.69 -1.37 25.41
C TYR A 186 2.44 -2.69 25.60
N THR A 187 3.15 -3.20 24.58
CA THR A 187 3.93 -4.43 24.66
C THR A 187 5.12 -4.36 25.64
N GLY A 188 5.56 -3.17 26.01
CA GLY A 188 6.59 -2.92 27.05
C GLY A 188 6.00 -2.50 28.41
N THR A 189 4.68 -2.58 28.57
CA THR A 189 3.93 -2.19 29.77
C THR A 189 3.44 -3.44 30.48
N GLU A 190 3.49 -3.47 31.82
CA GLU A 190 2.89 -4.54 32.62
C GLU A 190 1.37 -4.56 32.38
N LEU A 191 0.80 -5.75 32.15
CA LEU A 191 -0.64 -5.88 31.81
C LEU A 191 -1.56 -5.29 32.87
N GLU A 192 -1.24 -5.49 34.14
CA GLU A 192 -2.00 -4.94 35.27
C GLU A 192 -1.99 -3.40 35.24
N PHE A 193 -0.88 -2.80 34.84
CA PHE A 193 -0.81 -1.35 34.70
C PHE A 193 -1.48 -0.86 33.43
N ALA A 194 -1.37 -1.59 32.32
CA ALA A 194 -2.08 -1.26 31.09
C ALA A 194 -3.59 -1.23 31.30
N VAL A 195 -4.16 -2.25 31.94
CA VAL A 195 -5.61 -2.28 32.22
C VAL A 195 -6.00 -1.23 33.24
N GLU A 196 -5.17 -0.97 34.26
CA GLU A 196 -5.42 0.08 35.25
C GLU A 196 -5.53 1.46 34.62
N VAL A 197 -4.59 1.82 33.75
CA VAL A 197 -4.63 3.13 33.09
C VAL A 197 -5.78 3.26 32.10
N CYS A 198 -6.09 2.20 31.31
CA CYS A 198 -7.25 2.17 30.42
C CYS A 198 -8.56 2.34 31.19
N ASN A 199 -8.74 1.60 32.29
CA ASN A 199 -9.93 1.73 33.14
C ASN A 199 -10.02 3.13 33.77
N ALA A 200 -8.90 3.71 34.24
CA ALA A 200 -8.88 5.05 34.82
C ALA A 200 -9.26 6.14 33.78
N VAL A 201 -8.88 6.00 32.53
CA VAL A 201 -9.31 6.87 31.44
C VAL A 201 -10.81 6.71 31.17
N ASN A 202 -11.30 5.47 31.12
CA ASN A 202 -12.73 5.18 30.96
C ASN A 202 -13.58 5.67 32.14
N ASP A 203 -13.06 5.67 33.35
CA ASP A 203 -13.76 6.26 34.52
C ASP A 203 -13.96 7.76 34.38
N VAL A 204 -13.09 8.45 33.63
CA VAL A 204 -13.26 9.86 33.25
C VAL A 204 -14.29 10.01 32.14
N TRP A 205 -14.16 9.25 31.06
CA TRP A 205 -15.00 9.37 29.85
C TRP A 205 -16.38 8.76 30.02
N LYS A 206 -16.53 7.74 30.88
CA LYS A 206 -17.78 7.06 31.20
C LYS A 206 -18.50 6.49 29.97
N PRO A 207 -17.85 5.61 29.20
CA PRO A 207 -18.45 5.02 28.00
C PRO A 207 -19.71 4.22 28.34
N THR A 208 -20.59 4.14 27.35
CA THR A 208 -21.81 3.33 27.40
C THR A 208 -21.89 2.43 26.17
N PRO A 209 -22.72 1.38 26.12
CA PRO A 209 -22.90 0.57 24.92
C PRO A 209 -23.34 1.38 23.68
N GLN A 210 -23.99 2.54 23.87
CA GLN A 210 -24.44 3.45 22.81
C GLN A 210 -23.37 4.49 22.42
N TRP A 211 -22.42 4.77 23.31
CA TRP A 211 -21.30 5.67 23.08
C TRP A 211 -20.02 5.02 23.62
N LYS A 212 -19.41 4.22 22.77
CA LYS A 212 -18.22 3.45 23.11
C LYS A 212 -16.96 4.30 22.98
N THR A 213 -15.98 3.98 23.82
CA THR A 213 -14.59 4.44 23.67
C THR A 213 -13.75 3.35 23.01
N ILE A 214 -12.64 3.75 22.40
CA ILE A 214 -11.68 2.85 21.79
C ILE A 214 -10.46 2.76 22.72
N MET A 215 -10.09 1.54 23.12
CA MET A 215 -8.82 1.24 23.78
C MET A 215 -7.92 0.56 22.77
N ASN A 216 -6.94 1.30 22.26
CA ASN A 216 -6.01 0.82 21.26
C ASN A 216 -4.75 0.28 21.97
N LEU A 217 -4.38 -0.96 21.68
CA LEU A 217 -3.31 -1.69 22.37
C LEU A 217 -2.12 -1.89 21.41
N PRO A 218 -1.28 -0.85 21.21
CA PRO A 218 -0.28 -0.87 20.16
C PRO A 218 0.92 -1.77 20.52
N ALA A 219 1.25 -2.70 19.64
CA ALA A 219 2.58 -3.27 19.60
C ALA A 219 3.53 -2.25 18.94
N THR A 220 3.77 -1.12 19.64
CA THR A 220 4.62 -0.01 19.17
C THR A 220 5.98 -0.53 18.72
N VAL A 221 6.48 -1.54 19.40
CA VAL A 221 7.55 -2.43 18.95
C VAL A 221 7.07 -3.87 19.15
N GLU A 222 7.21 -4.70 18.13
CA GLU A 222 6.95 -6.15 18.26
C GLU A 222 8.01 -6.79 19.16
N MET A 223 7.67 -7.05 20.41
CA MET A 223 8.62 -7.56 21.41
C MET A 223 8.56 -9.08 21.57
N ALA A 224 7.44 -9.72 21.19
CA ALA A 224 7.16 -11.14 21.40
C ALA A 224 6.61 -11.80 20.13
N THR A 225 6.43 -13.13 20.18
CA THR A 225 5.73 -13.87 19.13
C THR A 225 4.23 -13.54 19.13
N PRO A 226 3.54 -13.69 17.97
CA PRO A 226 2.12 -13.31 17.82
C PRO A 226 1.16 -13.96 18.82
N ASN A 227 1.45 -15.20 19.24
CA ASN A 227 0.66 -15.91 20.26
C ASN A 227 0.72 -15.22 21.63
N VAL A 228 1.86 -14.67 22.00
CA VAL A 228 2.01 -13.92 23.27
C VAL A 228 1.24 -12.60 23.20
N TYR A 229 1.27 -11.92 22.05
CA TYR A 229 0.42 -10.74 21.83
C TYR A 229 -1.06 -11.09 21.93
N ALA A 230 -1.51 -12.18 21.29
CA ALA A 230 -2.89 -12.66 21.39
C ALA A 230 -3.30 -13.00 22.84
N ASP A 231 -2.43 -13.68 23.59
CA ASP A 231 -2.66 -13.95 25.01
C ASP A 231 -2.88 -12.65 25.80
N SER A 232 -2.05 -11.62 25.53
CA SER A 232 -2.19 -10.31 26.19
C SER A 232 -3.52 -9.63 25.84
N ILE A 233 -3.97 -9.74 24.58
CA ILE A 233 -5.24 -9.16 24.14
C ILE A 233 -6.43 -9.88 24.80
N GLU A 234 -6.43 -11.23 24.84
CA GLU A 234 -7.49 -11.96 25.54
C GLU A 234 -7.50 -11.61 27.04
N TRP A 235 -6.31 -11.48 27.66
CA TRP A 235 -6.19 -11.06 29.04
C TRP A 235 -6.78 -9.65 29.27
N MET A 236 -6.45 -8.68 28.40
CA MET A 236 -7.00 -7.33 28.46
C MET A 236 -8.53 -7.34 28.29
N CYS A 237 -9.05 -8.08 27.30
CA CYS A 237 -10.48 -8.19 27.06
C CYS A 237 -11.24 -8.74 28.28
N ARG A 238 -10.61 -9.62 29.07
CA ARG A 238 -11.21 -10.20 30.30
C ARG A 238 -11.16 -9.24 31.50
N ASN A 239 -10.20 -8.29 31.52
CA ASN A 239 -9.93 -7.43 32.68
C ASN A 239 -10.34 -5.95 32.49
N LEU A 240 -10.71 -5.54 31.26
CA LEU A 240 -11.29 -4.22 31.03
C LEU A 240 -12.69 -4.14 31.64
N ASN A 241 -12.92 -3.08 32.40
CA ASN A 241 -14.24 -2.80 32.98
C ASN A 241 -15.24 -2.44 31.87
N ASN A 242 -16.50 -2.87 32.02
CA ASN A 242 -17.58 -2.54 31.07
C ASN A 242 -17.19 -2.85 29.61
N ARG A 243 -16.66 -4.05 29.35
CA ARG A 243 -16.13 -4.49 28.06
C ARG A 243 -17.08 -4.20 26.89
N GLU A 244 -18.38 -4.29 27.09
CA GLU A 244 -19.44 -4.02 26.11
C GLU A 244 -19.50 -2.54 25.68
N SER A 245 -18.93 -1.64 26.48
CA SER A 245 -18.83 -0.20 26.21
C SER A 245 -17.46 0.21 25.61
N VAL A 246 -16.59 -0.76 25.35
CA VAL A 246 -15.23 -0.54 24.87
C VAL A 246 -15.01 -1.26 23.54
N ILE A 247 -14.44 -0.58 22.56
CA ILE A 247 -13.88 -1.17 21.35
C ILE A 247 -12.40 -1.42 21.63
N VAL A 248 -11.97 -2.67 21.59
CA VAL A 248 -10.54 -3.02 21.69
C VAL A 248 -9.94 -2.98 20.29
N SER A 249 -8.98 -2.10 20.08
CA SER A 249 -8.26 -1.89 18.82
C SER A 249 -6.84 -2.44 18.89
N LEU A 250 -6.37 -2.98 17.79
CA LEU A 250 -5.00 -3.47 17.61
C LEU A 250 -4.24 -2.53 16.68
N HIS A 251 -2.98 -2.24 17.02
CA HIS A 251 -2.08 -1.44 16.20
C HIS A 251 -0.67 -2.08 16.22
N PRO A 252 -0.48 -3.23 15.57
CA PRO A 252 0.83 -3.87 15.55
C PRO A 252 1.73 -3.27 14.49
N HIS A 253 2.99 -3.01 14.87
CA HIS A 253 4.10 -2.83 13.94
C HIS A 253 4.66 -4.19 13.50
N ASN A 254 5.65 -4.19 12.61
CA ASN A 254 6.14 -5.39 11.92
C ASN A 254 7.64 -5.65 12.19
N ASP A 255 8.15 -5.27 13.38
CA ASP A 255 9.58 -5.36 13.72
C ASP A 255 10.15 -6.76 13.62
N ARG A 256 9.33 -7.79 13.86
CA ARG A 256 9.71 -9.20 13.77
C ARG A 256 9.26 -9.85 12.45
N GLY A 257 8.61 -9.11 11.55
CA GLY A 257 8.00 -9.63 10.34
C GLY A 257 6.72 -10.45 10.59
N THR A 258 6.07 -10.26 11.73
CA THR A 258 4.90 -11.05 12.15
C THR A 258 3.66 -10.20 12.44
N GLY A 259 3.65 -8.93 12.02
CA GLY A 259 2.56 -7.99 12.30
C GLY A 259 1.18 -8.47 11.82
N VAL A 260 1.10 -9.10 10.62
CA VAL A 260 -0.14 -9.70 10.10
C VAL A 260 -0.63 -10.81 11.03
N ALA A 261 0.25 -11.74 11.39
CA ALA A 261 -0.12 -12.83 12.31
C ALA A 261 -0.52 -12.30 13.70
N ALA A 262 0.16 -11.27 14.20
CA ALA A 262 -0.19 -10.64 15.47
C ALA A 262 -1.60 -10.02 15.42
N ALA A 263 -1.97 -9.36 14.32
CA ALA A 263 -3.31 -8.80 14.15
C ALA A 263 -4.39 -9.89 14.04
N GLU A 264 -4.17 -10.93 13.22
CA GLU A 264 -5.12 -12.04 13.06
C GLU A 264 -5.36 -12.77 14.39
N LEU A 265 -4.29 -13.13 15.11
CA LEU A 265 -4.42 -13.82 16.39
C LEU A 265 -4.98 -12.91 17.49
N GLY A 266 -4.62 -11.63 17.51
CA GLY A 266 -5.20 -10.65 18.43
C GLY A 266 -6.71 -10.44 18.18
N TYR A 267 -7.15 -10.49 16.92
CA TYR A 267 -8.56 -10.43 16.57
C TYR A 267 -9.31 -11.69 17.03
N LEU A 268 -8.74 -12.89 16.85
CA LEU A 268 -9.26 -14.12 17.45
C LEU A 268 -9.34 -14.04 18.98
N ALA A 269 -8.38 -13.34 19.61
CA ALA A 269 -8.31 -13.16 21.05
C ALA A 269 -9.39 -12.21 21.62
N GLY A 270 -10.15 -11.53 20.77
CA GLY A 270 -11.33 -10.75 21.19
C GLY A 270 -11.25 -9.26 20.90
N ALA A 271 -10.28 -8.79 20.10
CA ALA A 271 -10.29 -7.43 19.59
C ALA A 271 -11.47 -7.21 18.63
N ASP A 272 -11.87 -5.96 18.48
CA ASP A 272 -12.98 -5.53 17.63
C ASP A 272 -12.51 -4.80 16.37
N ARG A 273 -11.34 -4.15 16.44
CA ARG A 273 -10.85 -3.19 15.46
C ARG A 273 -9.36 -3.39 15.19
N ILE A 274 -8.91 -3.07 13.98
CA ILE A 274 -7.49 -3.11 13.59
C ILE A 274 -7.13 -1.80 12.88
N GLU A 275 -6.03 -1.19 13.32
CA GLU A 275 -5.37 -0.08 12.66
C GLU A 275 -4.14 -0.57 11.89
N GLY A 276 -3.90 0.01 10.72
CA GLY A 276 -2.76 -0.32 9.89
C GLY A 276 -2.66 0.56 8.66
N THR A 277 -1.78 0.18 7.75
CA THR A 277 -1.56 0.93 6.50
C THR A 277 -1.65 0.02 5.29
N LEU A 278 -1.97 0.60 4.15
CA LEU A 278 -1.89 -0.09 2.87
C LEU A 278 -0.44 -0.48 2.60
N PHE A 279 -0.21 -1.73 2.26
CA PHE A 279 1.10 -2.35 2.05
C PHE A 279 2.08 -2.26 3.23
N GLY A 280 1.62 -1.86 4.42
CA GLY A 280 2.39 -1.93 5.64
C GLY A 280 3.43 -0.82 5.83
N ASN A 281 3.29 0.33 5.16
CA ASN A 281 4.21 1.45 5.37
C ASN A 281 4.12 2.00 6.80
N GLY A 282 5.25 2.41 7.37
CA GLY A 282 5.33 2.97 8.71
C GLY A 282 6.74 2.97 9.29
N GLU A 283 6.85 3.38 10.54
CA GLU A 283 8.11 3.46 11.28
C GLU A 283 8.88 2.14 11.27
N ARG A 284 10.20 2.22 11.17
CA ARG A 284 11.16 1.09 11.18
C ARG A 284 10.86 0.08 10.06
N THR A 285 10.13 -0.99 10.37
CA THR A 285 9.75 -2.07 9.42
C THR A 285 8.30 -1.96 8.96
N GLY A 286 7.58 -0.92 9.42
CA GLY A 286 6.23 -0.62 9.01
C GLY A 286 5.14 -1.02 10.01
N ASN A 287 3.92 -0.66 9.67
CA ASN A 287 2.68 -1.08 10.32
C ASN A 287 2.21 -2.44 9.80
N VAL A 288 1.21 -3.01 10.43
CA VAL A 288 0.49 -4.15 9.86
C VAL A 288 -0.12 -3.78 8.51
N CYS A 289 0.00 -4.69 7.57
CA CYS A 289 -0.50 -4.49 6.20
C CYS A 289 -2.00 -4.77 6.10
N LEU A 290 -2.81 -3.73 5.88
CA LEU A 290 -4.27 -3.85 5.70
C LEU A 290 -4.64 -4.60 4.41
N VAL A 291 -3.85 -4.47 3.34
CA VAL A 291 -4.05 -5.22 2.09
C VAL A 291 -3.94 -6.72 2.35
N THR A 292 -2.88 -7.15 3.03
CA THR A 292 -2.68 -8.57 3.34
C THR A 292 -3.80 -9.10 4.23
N LEU A 293 -4.17 -8.37 5.30
CA LEU A 293 -5.24 -8.78 6.21
C LEU A 293 -6.59 -8.89 5.50
N GLY A 294 -6.94 -7.88 4.69
CA GLY A 294 -8.22 -7.87 3.98
C GLY A 294 -8.34 -9.00 2.97
N ILE A 295 -7.31 -9.24 2.16
CA ILE A 295 -7.33 -10.31 1.16
C ILE A 295 -7.23 -11.69 1.82
N ASN A 296 -6.54 -11.83 2.96
CA ASN A 296 -6.58 -13.07 3.75
C ASN A 296 -8.02 -13.45 4.16
N LEU A 297 -8.87 -12.47 4.51
CA LEU A 297 -10.29 -12.72 4.78
C LEU A 297 -11.02 -13.22 3.53
N VAL A 298 -10.78 -12.59 2.37
CA VAL A 298 -11.37 -13.01 1.09
C VAL A 298 -11.05 -14.48 0.80
N THR A 299 -9.78 -14.90 0.99
CA THR A 299 -9.36 -16.30 0.76
C THR A 299 -10.01 -17.30 1.72
N HIS A 300 -10.62 -16.81 2.80
CA HIS A 300 -11.39 -17.61 3.76
C HIS A 300 -12.92 -17.47 3.57
N GLY A 301 -13.36 -16.81 2.49
CA GLY A 301 -14.78 -16.61 2.20
C GLY A 301 -15.45 -15.56 3.09
N ILE A 302 -14.68 -14.61 3.63
CA ILE A 302 -15.18 -13.54 4.49
C ILE A 302 -15.02 -12.21 3.76
N ASP A 303 -16.13 -11.48 3.59
CA ASP A 303 -16.12 -10.13 3.03
C ASP A 303 -15.36 -9.18 3.96
N PRO A 304 -14.24 -8.57 3.53
CA PRO A 304 -13.51 -7.60 4.32
C PRO A 304 -14.21 -6.24 4.42
N HIS A 305 -15.29 -6.00 3.68
CA HIS A 305 -15.96 -4.70 3.50
C HIS A 305 -15.06 -3.60 2.92
N ILE A 306 -13.93 -3.98 2.33
CA ILE A 306 -12.98 -3.10 1.64
C ILE A 306 -12.77 -3.66 0.24
N ASP A 307 -12.81 -2.81 -0.76
CA ASP A 307 -12.65 -3.18 -2.16
C ASP A 307 -11.16 -3.27 -2.54
N PHE A 308 -10.71 -4.47 -2.89
CA PHE A 308 -9.37 -4.76 -3.41
C PHE A 308 -9.41 -5.20 -4.88
N SER A 309 -10.54 -5.05 -5.57
CA SER A 309 -10.74 -5.56 -6.94
C SER A 309 -9.80 -4.95 -7.99
N ASN A 310 -9.11 -3.85 -7.67
CA ASN A 310 -8.08 -3.24 -8.50
C ASN A 310 -6.82 -2.93 -7.69
N ILE A 311 -6.10 -3.96 -7.28
CA ILE A 311 -4.92 -3.82 -6.41
C ILE A 311 -3.78 -3.01 -7.04
N ASP A 312 -3.69 -2.99 -8.37
CA ASP A 312 -2.66 -2.22 -9.06
C ASP A 312 -2.92 -0.71 -9.01
N GLU A 313 -4.18 -0.26 -9.06
CA GLU A 313 -4.52 1.15 -8.85
C GLU A 313 -4.26 1.57 -7.40
N VAL A 314 -4.64 0.72 -6.43
CA VAL A 314 -4.33 0.93 -5.01
C VAL A 314 -2.82 1.09 -4.84
N ARG A 315 -2.01 0.19 -5.40
CA ARG A 315 -0.56 0.23 -5.31
C ARG A 315 0.04 1.50 -5.94
N ARG A 316 -0.36 1.86 -7.15
CA ARG A 316 0.13 3.08 -7.83
C ARG A 316 -0.15 4.32 -7.00
N THR A 317 -1.35 4.44 -6.43
CA THR A 317 -1.70 5.59 -5.61
C THR A 317 -0.88 5.63 -4.33
N VAL A 318 -0.66 4.48 -3.68
CA VAL A 318 0.17 4.38 -2.48
C VAL A 318 1.64 4.71 -2.78
N GLU A 319 2.19 4.16 -3.87
CA GLU A 319 3.57 4.45 -4.31
C GLU A 319 3.74 5.95 -4.66
N TYR A 320 2.74 6.55 -5.31
CA TYR A 320 2.72 7.99 -5.57
C TYR A 320 2.67 8.81 -4.28
N ALA A 321 1.81 8.44 -3.35
CA ALA A 321 1.66 9.18 -2.10
C ALA A 321 2.90 9.05 -1.20
N ASN A 322 3.42 7.85 -1.06
CA ASN A 322 4.54 7.54 -0.16
C ASN A 322 5.91 7.84 -0.78
N GLN A 323 6.02 7.94 -2.11
CA GLN A 323 7.30 8.00 -2.85
C GLN A 323 8.21 6.81 -2.51
N LEU A 324 7.61 5.65 -2.19
CA LEU A 324 8.27 4.39 -1.89
C LEU A 324 7.62 3.27 -2.69
N ARG A 325 8.44 2.34 -3.21
CA ARG A 325 7.97 1.18 -3.96
C ARG A 325 7.44 0.09 -3.04
N VAL A 326 6.36 -0.56 -3.44
CA VAL A 326 5.90 -1.81 -2.83
C VAL A 326 6.85 -2.93 -3.25
N PRO A 327 7.37 -3.76 -2.31
CA PRO A 327 8.27 -4.85 -2.66
C PRO A 327 7.66 -5.84 -3.67
N GLU A 328 8.45 -6.29 -4.63
CA GLU A 328 8.01 -7.20 -5.71
C GLU A 328 7.38 -8.52 -5.20
N ARG A 329 7.73 -8.95 -3.99
CA ARG A 329 7.19 -10.15 -3.35
C ARG A 329 6.26 -9.84 -2.19
N HIS A 330 5.74 -8.62 -2.13
CA HIS A 330 4.72 -8.26 -1.15
C HIS A 330 3.47 -9.12 -1.37
N PRO A 331 2.88 -9.73 -0.33
CA PRO A 331 1.69 -10.55 -0.48
C PRO A 331 0.59 -9.84 -1.30
N TYR A 332 0.05 -10.53 -2.30
CA TYR A 332 -0.98 -10.09 -3.24
C TYR A 332 -0.62 -8.88 -4.12
N GLY A 333 0.10 -7.88 -3.60
CA GLY A 333 0.36 -6.62 -4.30
C GLY A 333 1.68 -6.58 -5.09
N GLY A 334 2.63 -7.46 -4.82
CA GLY A 334 3.93 -7.46 -5.49
C GLY A 334 3.86 -7.98 -6.93
N ASP A 335 4.76 -7.50 -7.78
CA ASP A 335 4.77 -7.87 -9.21
C ASP A 335 5.08 -9.33 -9.48
N LEU A 336 5.73 -10.03 -8.54
CA LEU A 336 6.15 -11.43 -8.71
C LEU A 336 5.19 -12.46 -8.09
N VAL A 337 4.13 -12.02 -7.39
CA VAL A 337 3.34 -12.94 -6.56
C VAL A 337 2.45 -13.88 -7.37
N PHE A 338 2.05 -13.48 -8.58
CA PHE A 338 1.26 -14.32 -9.49
C PHE A 338 2.06 -14.81 -10.69
N THR A 339 3.38 -14.86 -10.57
CA THR A 339 4.29 -15.31 -11.63
C THR A 339 4.88 -16.68 -11.27
N ALA A 340 4.74 -17.66 -12.14
CA ALA A 340 5.39 -18.95 -11.99
C ALA A 340 6.65 -19.05 -12.86
N PHE A 341 7.78 -19.43 -12.24
CA PHE A 341 9.08 -19.59 -12.89
C PHE A 341 9.41 -21.05 -13.18
N SER A 342 8.85 -21.99 -12.43
CA SER A 342 9.09 -23.43 -12.60
C SER A 342 8.13 -24.02 -13.62
N GLY A 343 8.63 -24.76 -14.62
CA GLY A 343 7.80 -25.45 -15.62
C GLY A 343 6.80 -26.43 -15.00
N SER A 344 7.17 -27.13 -13.91
CA SER A 344 6.26 -28.01 -13.21
C SER A 344 5.12 -27.27 -12.50
N HIS A 345 5.38 -26.04 -12.00
CA HIS A 345 4.33 -25.19 -11.41
C HIS A 345 3.39 -24.67 -12.50
N GLN A 346 3.94 -24.23 -13.64
CA GLN A 346 3.15 -23.76 -14.79
C GLN A 346 2.22 -24.85 -15.31
N ASP A 347 2.74 -26.08 -15.49
CA ASP A 347 1.93 -27.24 -15.90
C ASP A 347 0.81 -27.56 -14.89
N ALA A 348 1.13 -27.53 -13.59
CA ALA A 348 0.14 -27.79 -12.55
C ALA A 348 -0.96 -26.72 -12.50
N ILE A 349 -0.60 -25.44 -12.68
CA ILE A 349 -1.55 -24.34 -12.71
C ILE A 349 -2.47 -24.46 -13.94
N LYS A 350 -1.90 -24.74 -15.14
CA LYS A 350 -2.67 -24.96 -16.35
C LYS A 350 -3.69 -26.09 -16.17
N LYS A 351 -3.22 -27.26 -15.69
CA LYS A 351 -4.10 -28.40 -15.38
C LYS A 351 -5.16 -28.05 -14.35
N GLY A 352 -4.81 -27.20 -13.36
CA GLY A 352 -5.76 -26.70 -12.37
C GLY A 352 -6.90 -25.92 -13.02
N PHE A 353 -6.61 -24.98 -13.91
CA PHE A 353 -7.63 -24.25 -14.66
C PHE A 353 -8.51 -25.16 -15.52
N ASP A 354 -7.90 -26.11 -16.25
CA ASP A 354 -8.62 -27.08 -17.08
C ASP A 354 -9.59 -27.94 -16.24
N HIS A 355 -9.14 -28.44 -15.09
CA HIS A 355 -9.96 -29.23 -14.18
C HIS A 355 -11.07 -28.40 -13.53
N MET A 356 -10.78 -27.19 -13.08
CA MET A 356 -11.78 -26.32 -12.48
C MET A 356 -12.92 -26.00 -13.46
N ALA A 357 -12.62 -25.82 -14.76
CA ALA A 357 -13.63 -25.64 -15.79
C ALA A 357 -14.54 -26.88 -15.95
N VAL A 358 -13.96 -28.09 -15.89
CA VAL A 358 -14.71 -29.36 -15.94
C VAL A 358 -15.62 -29.51 -14.70
N ASP A 359 -15.07 -29.24 -13.52
CA ASP A 359 -15.78 -29.39 -12.24
C ASP A 359 -16.94 -28.37 -12.13
N ALA A 360 -16.71 -27.13 -12.53
CA ALA A 360 -17.74 -26.10 -12.58
C ALA A 360 -18.90 -26.53 -13.49
N LYS A 361 -18.60 -27.01 -14.70
CA LYS A 361 -19.59 -27.52 -15.63
C LYS A 361 -20.37 -28.71 -15.07
N ALA A 362 -19.68 -29.65 -14.40
CA ALA A 362 -20.29 -30.81 -13.75
C ALA A 362 -21.22 -30.39 -12.60
N ALA A 363 -20.89 -29.31 -11.90
CA ALA A 363 -21.69 -28.71 -10.84
C ALA A 363 -22.82 -27.80 -11.36
N GLY A 364 -22.94 -27.58 -12.67
CA GLY A 364 -23.91 -26.67 -13.26
C GLY A 364 -23.68 -25.21 -12.92
N LYS A 365 -22.42 -24.81 -12.71
CA LYS A 365 -21.97 -23.46 -12.35
C LYS A 365 -21.11 -22.86 -13.44
N GLU A 366 -21.07 -21.54 -13.50
CA GLU A 366 -20.02 -20.84 -14.21
C GLU A 366 -18.67 -21.03 -13.46
N VAL A 367 -17.55 -20.96 -14.18
CA VAL A 367 -16.20 -21.13 -13.59
C VAL A 367 -15.95 -20.12 -12.44
N ARG A 368 -16.41 -18.88 -12.62
CA ARG A 368 -16.29 -17.81 -11.63
C ARG A 368 -17.09 -18.05 -10.35
N ASP A 369 -18.13 -18.86 -10.39
CA ASP A 369 -18.99 -19.19 -9.25
C ASP A 369 -18.59 -20.51 -8.57
N HIS A 370 -17.53 -21.13 -9.08
CA HIS A 370 -17.01 -22.38 -8.52
C HIS A 370 -15.97 -22.08 -7.44
N THR A 371 -15.85 -22.99 -6.45
CA THR A 371 -14.85 -22.86 -5.40
C THR A 371 -13.44 -22.86 -5.99
N TRP A 372 -12.62 -21.87 -5.62
CA TRP A 372 -11.26 -21.74 -6.09
C TRP A 372 -10.37 -22.92 -5.64
N ALA A 373 -9.69 -23.58 -6.57
CA ALA A 373 -8.88 -24.76 -6.29
C ALA A 373 -7.71 -24.90 -7.29
N ILE A 374 -6.99 -23.81 -7.54
CA ILE A 374 -5.83 -23.85 -8.45
C ILE A 374 -4.54 -24.06 -7.65
N PRO A 375 -3.70 -25.05 -8.02
CA PRO A 375 -2.40 -25.24 -7.37
C PRO A 375 -1.54 -23.97 -7.44
N TYR A 376 -0.81 -23.67 -6.34
CA TYR A 376 0.13 -22.54 -6.22
C TYR A 376 -0.48 -21.13 -6.30
N LEU A 377 -1.78 -20.99 -6.53
CA LEU A 377 -2.48 -19.70 -6.52
C LEU A 377 -3.49 -19.67 -5.36
N PRO A 378 -3.19 -18.94 -4.28
CA PRO A 378 -4.06 -18.89 -3.09
C PRO A 378 -5.37 -18.14 -3.33
N ILE A 379 -5.45 -17.33 -4.38
CA ILE A 379 -6.62 -16.55 -4.81
C ILE A 379 -6.63 -16.49 -6.34
N ASP A 380 -7.82 -16.29 -6.93
CA ASP A 380 -7.90 -15.91 -8.34
C ASP A 380 -7.31 -14.52 -8.53
N PRO A 381 -6.25 -14.36 -9.32
CA PRO A 381 -5.70 -13.04 -9.60
C PRO A 381 -6.73 -12.05 -10.18
N LEU A 382 -7.72 -12.55 -10.92
CA LEU A 382 -8.78 -11.73 -11.51
C LEU A 382 -9.67 -11.05 -10.45
N ASP A 383 -9.83 -11.64 -9.28
CA ASP A 383 -10.62 -11.07 -8.19
C ASP A 383 -10.01 -9.79 -7.61
N ILE A 384 -8.73 -9.58 -7.84
CA ILE A 384 -8.00 -8.37 -7.42
C ILE A 384 -7.49 -7.55 -8.61
N GLY A 385 -8.06 -7.76 -9.80
CA GLY A 385 -7.75 -7.01 -11.02
C GLY A 385 -6.41 -7.36 -11.66
N ARG A 386 -5.88 -8.57 -11.40
CA ARG A 386 -4.60 -9.05 -11.95
C ARG A 386 -4.80 -10.30 -12.79
N SER A 387 -3.72 -10.78 -13.40
CA SER A 387 -3.72 -12.02 -14.15
C SER A 387 -2.58 -12.94 -13.69
N TYR A 388 -2.74 -14.23 -13.90
CA TYR A 388 -1.66 -15.19 -13.73
C TYR A 388 -0.67 -15.06 -14.89
N GLU A 389 0.62 -15.01 -14.56
CA GLU A 389 1.70 -14.83 -15.52
C GLU A 389 2.65 -16.02 -15.50
N ALA A 390 2.79 -16.70 -16.64
CA ALA A 390 3.83 -17.68 -16.86
C ALA A 390 5.09 -16.97 -17.39
N VAL A 391 6.24 -17.21 -16.76
CA VAL A 391 7.50 -16.72 -17.32
C VAL A 391 7.94 -17.64 -18.46
N ILE A 392 7.94 -17.11 -19.66
CA ILE A 392 8.44 -17.83 -20.83
C ILE A 392 9.97 -17.93 -20.73
N ARG A 393 10.50 -19.16 -20.76
CA ARG A 393 11.92 -19.39 -20.88
C ARG A 393 12.28 -19.40 -22.36
N VAL A 394 13.13 -18.47 -22.76
CA VAL A 394 13.72 -18.48 -24.09
C VAL A 394 14.81 -19.53 -24.07
N ASN A 395 14.77 -20.44 -25.04
CA ASN A 395 15.62 -21.57 -25.40
C ASN A 395 16.74 -22.03 -24.41
N SER A 396 16.85 -23.32 -24.23
CA SER A 396 17.87 -24.01 -23.38
C SER A 396 19.33 -23.75 -23.78
N GLN A 397 19.61 -23.26 -25.01
CA GLN A 397 20.96 -22.94 -25.47
C GLN A 397 21.46 -21.56 -24.95
N SER A 398 20.60 -20.65 -24.58
CA SER A 398 20.97 -19.37 -23.96
C SER A 398 21.30 -19.46 -22.46
N GLY A 399 21.17 -20.62 -21.88
CA GLY A 399 21.77 -21.09 -20.60
C GLY A 399 21.31 -20.42 -19.30
N LYS A 400 20.67 -19.28 -19.25
CA LYS A 400 20.36 -18.57 -17.98
C LYS A 400 19.27 -17.50 -18.09
N GLY A 401 18.27 -17.62 -18.90
CA GLY A 401 17.51 -16.45 -18.75
C GLY A 401 16.13 -16.45 -19.36
N GLY A 402 15.29 -15.69 -18.76
CA GLY A 402 14.05 -15.24 -19.34
C GLY A 402 14.30 -14.05 -20.29
N VAL A 403 13.25 -13.63 -20.92
CA VAL A 403 13.18 -12.47 -21.82
C VAL A 403 13.95 -11.24 -21.25
N ALA A 404 13.78 -10.97 -19.96
CA ALA A 404 14.43 -9.84 -19.30
C ALA A 404 15.95 -9.91 -19.28
N TYR A 405 16.51 -11.13 -19.13
CA TYR A 405 17.96 -11.34 -19.12
C TYR A 405 18.57 -11.03 -20.51
N LEU A 406 17.94 -11.50 -21.57
CA LEU A 406 18.41 -11.25 -22.94
C LEU A 406 18.32 -9.76 -23.29
N MET A 407 17.18 -9.12 -22.98
CA MET A 407 17.01 -7.69 -23.21
C MET A 407 18.06 -6.86 -22.48
N LYS A 408 18.40 -7.23 -21.23
CA LYS A 408 19.40 -6.54 -20.43
C LYS A 408 20.82 -6.76 -20.93
N ASN A 409 21.20 -8.01 -21.24
CA ASN A 409 22.59 -8.33 -21.54
C ASN A 409 22.97 -8.10 -23.02
N GLU A 410 22.05 -8.32 -23.95
CA GLU A 410 22.34 -8.16 -25.37
C GLU A 410 21.96 -6.78 -25.92
N HIS A 411 20.89 -6.18 -25.36
CA HIS A 411 20.38 -4.90 -25.82
C HIS A 411 20.51 -3.77 -24.78
N HIS A 412 21.08 -4.05 -23.60
CA HIS A 412 21.27 -3.12 -22.49
C HIS A 412 19.96 -2.48 -21.98
N LEU A 413 18.80 -3.12 -22.23
CA LEU A 413 17.48 -2.67 -21.83
C LEU A 413 17.07 -3.32 -20.50
N ASP A 414 17.08 -2.56 -19.41
CA ASP A 414 16.61 -3.00 -18.09
C ASP A 414 15.12 -2.70 -17.98
N LEU A 415 14.31 -3.60 -18.54
CA LEU A 415 12.86 -3.42 -18.63
C LEU A 415 12.22 -3.40 -17.22
N PRO A 416 11.33 -2.43 -16.92
CA PRO A 416 10.50 -2.47 -15.74
C PRO A 416 9.70 -3.79 -15.64
N ARG A 417 9.47 -4.29 -14.45
CA ARG A 417 8.87 -5.61 -14.26
C ARG A 417 7.52 -5.77 -14.95
N ARG A 418 6.66 -4.78 -14.88
CA ARG A 418 5.34 -4.80 -15.54
C ARG A 418 5.45 -4.84 -17.06
N LEU A 419 6.41 -4.10 -17.62
CA LEU A 419 6.69 -4.17 -19.05
C LEU A 419 7.23 -5.56 -19.45
N GLN A 420 8.07 -6.19 -18.61
CA GLN A 420 8.51 -7.57 -18.84
C GLN A 420 7.32 -8.52 -18.93
N ILE A 421 6.32 -8.35 -18.05
CA ILE A 421 5.11 -9.16 -18.02
C ILE A 421 4.28 -8.93 -19.30
N GLU A 422 4.06 -7.68 -19.68
CA GLU A 422 3.33 -7.34 -20.89
C GLU A 422 4.04 -7.89 -22.14
N PHE A 423 5.35 -7.69 -22.24
CA PHE A 423 6.12 -8.18 -23.35
C PHE A 423 6.13 -9.71 -23.45
N SER A 424 6.17 -10.41 -22.31
CA SER A 424 6.07 -11.87 -22.29
C SER A 424 4.74 -12.37 -22.87
N LYS A 425 3.63 -11.64 -22.68
CA LYS A 425 2.32 -11.98 -23.30
C LYS A 425 2.37 -11.86 -24.82
N ASN A 426 3.01 -10.80 -25.33
CA ASN A 426 3.16 -10.60 -26.77
C ASN A 426 4.00 -11.71 -27.41
N ILE A 427 5.06 -12.14 -26.73
CA ILE A 427 5.89 -13.27 -27.14
C ILE A 427 5.05 -14.55 -27.16
N GLN A 428 4.29 -14.80 -26.12
CA GLN A 428 3.45 -16.00 -26.01
C GLN A 428 2.39 -16.05 -27.11
N ALA A 429 1.69 -14.94 -27.35
CA ALA A 429 0.70 -14.87 -28.41
C ALA A 429 1.30 -15.22 -29.79
N LYS A 430 2.51 -14.76 -30.06
CA LYS A 430 3.23 -15.10 -31.30
C LYS A 430 3.68 -16.57 -31.35
N THR A 431 4.21 -17.09 -30.24
CA THR A 431 4.62 -18.49 -30.14
C THR A 431 3.45 -19.46 -30.30
N ASP A 432 2.30 -19.12 -29.72
CA ASP A 432 1.07 -19.92 -29.82
C ASP A 432 0.49 -19.92 -31.25
N SER A 433 0.73 -18.84 -32.01
CA SER A 433 0.25 -18.74 -33.40
C SER A 433 1.17 -19.38 -34.42
N GLU A 434 2.48 -19.33 -34.23
CA GLU A 434 3.47 -19.77 -35.22
C GLU A 434 4.11 -21.14 -34.88
N GLY A 435 4.07 -21.54 -33.61
CA GLY A 435 4.69 -22.76 -33.07
C GLY A 435 6.22 -22.68 -33.08
N GLY A 436 6.88 -23.24 -32.04
CA GLY A 436 8.33 -23.36 -32.01
C GLY A 436 9.02 -22.56 -30.90
N GLU A 437 10.34 -22.63 -30.85
CA GLU A 437 11.19 -21.86 -29.93
C GLU A 437 11.53 -20.50 -30.56
N ILE A 438 11.54 -19.44 -29.76
CA ILE A 438 11.91 -18.09 -30.21
C ILE A 438 13.42 -17.89 -30.03
N SER A 439 14.09 -17.47 -31.07
CA SER A 439 15.51 -17.09 -31.01
C SER A 439 15.69 -15.69 -30.34
N PRO A 440 16.90 -15.36 -29.85
CA PRO A 440 17.20 -14.02 -29.36
C PRO A 440 16.94 -12.92 -30.41
N GLU A 441 17.20 -13.21 -31.67
CA GLU A 441 16.94 -12.29 -32.80
C GLU A 441 15.44 -12.09 -33.02
N ASP A 442 14.63 -13.15 -32.97
CA ASP A 442 13.17 -13.03 -33.07
C ASP A 442 12.59 -12.26 -31.89
N LEU A 443 13.15 -12.47 -30.69
CA LEU A 443 12.75 -11.73 -29.50
C LEU A 443 12.96 -10.21 -29.67
N TRP A 444 14.11 -9.82 -30.22
CA TRP A 444 14.40 -8.43 -30.50
C TRP A 444 13.45 -7.85 -31.56
N ASN A 445 13.24 -8.58 -32.64
CA ASN A 445 12.32 -8.16 -33.72
C ASN A 445 10.88 -7.96 -33.19
N ILE A 446 10.42 -8.84 -32.28
CA ILE A 446 9.10 -8.67 -31.63
C ILE A 446 9.08 -7.42 -30.77
N PHE A 447 10.17 -7.15 -30.03
CA PHE A 447 10.25 -5.96 -29.18
C PHE A 447 10.27 -4.67 -30.01
N GLU A 448 11.06 -4.63 -31.08
CA GLU A 448 11.09 -3.48 -31.99
C GLU A 448 9.72 -3.24 -32.65
N ASP A 449 9.11 -4.29 -33.18
CA ASP A 449 7.80 -4.17 -33.83
C ASP A 449 6.72 -3.73 -32.86
N GLU A 450 6.79 -4.14 -31.61
CA GLU A 450 5.77 -3.80 -30.62
C GLU A 450 5.97 -2.41 -30.01
N TYR A 451 7.22 -2.02 -29.68
CA TYR A 451 7.47 -0.83 -28.88
C TYR A 451 8.27 0.27 -29.59
N LEU A 452 9.07 -0.07 -30.61
CA LEU A 452 10.02 0.85 -31.24
C LEU A 452 9.77 0.98 -32.76
N PRO A 453 8.89 1.89 -33.21
CA PRO A 453 8.70 2.08 -34.63
C PRO A 453 10.01 2.51 -35.30
N THR A 454 10.51 1.73 -36.25
CA THR A 454 11.75 2.02 -37.00
C THR A 454 11.52 3.00 -38.13
N GLU A 455 12.61 3.67 -38.63
CA GLU A 455 12.52 4.55 -39.77
C GLU A 455 12.10 3.80 -41.04
N GLY A 456 12.51 2.55 -41.21
CA GLY A 456 12.21 1.69 -42.36
C GLY A 456 10.81 1.07 -42.36
N ALA A 457 10.24 0.82 -41.14
CA ALA A 457 8.91 0.25 -40.96
C ALA A 457 8.12 1.02 -39.89
N PRO A 458 7.84 2.31 -40.13
CA PRO A 458 7.17 3.12 -39.14
C PRO A 458 5.70 2.74 -39.03
N TRP A 459 5.25 2.43 -37.83
CA TRP A 459 3.84 2.18 -37.51
C TRP A 459 3.27 3.27 -36.58
N GLY A 460 1.97 3.33 -36.48
CA GLY A 460 1.24 4.23 -35.61
C GLY A 460 0.82 5.54 -36.27
N ARG A 461 -0.14 6.17 -35.65
CA ARG A 461 -0.78 7.40 -36.07
C ARG A 461 0.15 8.62 -35.88
N PHE A 462 0.80 8.65 -34.72
CA PHE A 462 1.59 9.81 -34.28
C PHE A 462 3.09 9.58 -34.37
N ARG A 463 3.84 10.64 -34.71
CA ARG A 463 5.31 10.66 -34.69
C ARG A 463 5.82 11.99 -34.19
N LEU A 464 6.75 11.94 -33.24
CA LEU A 464 7.48 13.11 -32.79
C LEU A 464 8.54 13.47 -33.82
N LYS A 465 8.50 14.70 -34.35
CA LYS A 465 9.45 15.21 -35.33
C LYS A 465 10.46 16.20 -34.75
N GLY A 466 10.06 16.91 -33.70
CA GLY A 466 10.93 17.85 -33.02
C GLY A 466 10.30 18.39 -31.76
N LEU A 467 11.14 18.90 -30.89
CA LEU A 467 10.70 19.58 -29.69
C LEU A 467 11.57 20.80 -29.36
N SER A 468 10.99 21.78 -28.74
CA SER A 468 11.66 22.88 -28.08
C SER A 468 11.06 23.09 -26.71
N GLN A 469 11.90 23.23 -25.70
CA GLN A 469 11.42 23.47 -24.32
C GLN A 469 12.08 24.70 -23.71
N THR A 470 11.32 25.40 -22.91
CA THR A 470 11.82 26.49 -22.07
C THR A 470 11.41 26.20 -20.63
N SER A 471 12.37 26.23 -19.73
CA SER A 471 12.13 26.05 -18.30
C SER A 471 12.84 27.14 -17.50
N VAL A 472 12.14 27.67 -16.49
CA VAL A 472 12.68 28.59 -15.48
C VAL A 472 12.58 27.89 -14.15
N LEU A 473 13.58 28.01 -13.31
CA LEU A 473 13.60 27.33 -12.01
C LEU A 473 12.40 27.78 -11.15
N GLY A 474 11.58 26.81 -10.76
CA GLY A 474 10.37 27.04 -9.96
C GLY A 474 9.11 27.38 -10.78
N GLU A 475 9.18 27.33 -12.11
CA GLU A 475 8.03 27.55 -13.00
C GLU A 475 7.74 26.29 -13.83
N ASP A 476 6.54 26.21 -14.41
CA ASP A 476 6.17 25.15 -15.34
C ASP A 476 7.07 25.13 -16.59
N VAL A 477 7.30 23.93 -17.10
CA VAL A 477 7.99 23.73 -18.38
C VAL A 477 7.04 24.11 -19.53
N HIS A 478 7.46 25.04 -20.38
CA HIS A 478 6.77 25.32 -21.64
C HIS A 478 7.36 24.45 -22.75
N LEU A 479 6.51 23.70 -23.43
CA LEU A 479 6.89 22.75 -24.46
C LEU A 479 6.22 23.13 -25.81
N ILE A 480 7.01 23.10 -26.86
CA ILE A 480 6.55 23.18 -28.25
C ILE A 480 6.98 21.91 -28.92
N VAL A 481 6.05 21.16 -29.49
CA VAL A 481 6.32 19.90 -30.20
C VAL A 481 5.85 19.98 -31.64
N SER A 482 6.66 19.43 -32.54
CA SER A 482 6.27 19.13 -33.91
C SER A 482 5.87 17.66 -33.95
N LEU A 483 4.54 17.41 -34.06
CA LEU A 483 3.94 16.08 -34.06
C LEU A 483 3.31 15.81 -35.43
N THR A 484 3.59 14.64 -36.00
CA THR A 484 2.89 14.19 -37.19
C THR A 484 1.68 13.38 -36.80
N ASP A 485 0.50 13.73 -37.29
CA ASP A 485 -0.74 12.95 -37.21
C ASP A 485 -1.15 12.53 -38.62
N ARG A 486 -1.20 11.23 -38.89
CA ARG A 486 -1.56 10.65 -40.20
C ARG A 486 -0.82 11.32 -41.37
N GLY A 487 0.45 11.64 -41.16
CA GLY A 487 1.31 12.26 -42.17
C GLY A 487 1.27 13.79 -42.22
N GLN A 488 0.34 14.44 -41.53
CA GLN A 488 0.30 15.90 -41.42
C GLN A 488 1.08 16.39 -40.21
N VAL A 489 1.90 17.39 -40.34
CA VAL A 489 2.72 17.97 -39.27
C VAL A 489 1.95 19.07 -38.56
N HIS A 490 1.85 18.96 -37.24
CA HIS A 490 1.24 19.95 -36.36
C HIS A 490 2.26 20.50 -35.38
N GLU A 491 2.32 21.81 -35.22
CA GLU A 491 3.07 22.46 -34.13
C GLU A 491 2.11 22.71 -32.97
N LEU A 492 2.33 22.02 -31.83
CA LEU A 492 1.49 22.06 -30.65
C LEU A 492 2.26 22.64 -29.48
N LYS A 493 1.56 23.39 -28.60
CA LYS A 493 2.16 24.09 -27.46
C LYS A 493 1.40 23.77 -26.18
N GLY A 494 2.14 23.64 -25.10
CA GLY A 494 1.54 23.44 -23.75
C GLY A 494 2.55 23.63 -22.64
N GLN A 495 2.07 23.49 -21.43
CA GLN A 495 2.88 23.64 -20.22
C GLN A 495 2.51 22.59 -19.19
N GLY A 496 3.43 22.31 -18.27
CA GLY A 496 3.22 21.38 -17.15
C GLY A 496 4.42 21.38 -16.21
N ASN A 497 4.30 20.71 -15.09
CA ASN A 497 5.35 20.64 -14.06
C ASN A 497 6.64 19.91 -14.54
N GLY A 498 6.60 19.32 -15.73
CA GLY A 498 7.74 18.69 -16.39
C GLY A 498 7.42 18.39 -17.85
N PRO A 499 8.44 17.98 -18.68
CA PRO A 499 8.25 17.76 -20.11
C PRO A 499 7.17 16.73 -20.45
N SER A 500 7.13 15.60 -19.73
CA SER A 500 6.14 14.55 -19.94
C SER A 500 4.72 15.03 -19.60
N ALA A 501 4.55 15.77 -18.48
CA ALA A 501 3.27 16.37 -18.11
C ALA A 501 2.81 17.42 -19.11
N ALA A 502 3.73 18.31 -19.55
CA ALA A 502 3.43 19.30 -20.59
C ALA A 502 2.99 18.63 -21.89
N PHE A 503 3.63 17.52 -22.27
CA PHE A 503 3.26 16.77 -23.46
C PHE A 503 1.91 16.08 -23.35
N CYS A 504 1.60 15.45 -22.20
CA CYS A 504 0.26 14.90 -21.95
C CYS A 504 -0.82 15.98 -22.04
N ASN A 505 -0.59 17.17 -21.47
CA ASN A 505 -1.52 18.29 -21.57
C ASN A 505 -1.70 18.76 -23.05
N ILE A 506 -0.63 18.77 -23.84
CA ILE A 506 -0.71 19.04 -25.29
C ILE A 506 -1.61 18.02 -25.98
N LEU A 507 -1.40 16.73 -25.71
CA LEU A 507 -2.14 15.64 -26.32
C LEU A 507 -3.62 15.66 -25.90
N GLN A 508 -3.92 15.93 -24.64
CA GLN A 508 -5.29 16.08 -24.14
C GLN A 508 -6.01 17.23 -24.84
N ASN A 509 -5.34 18.37 -24.99
CA ASN A 509 -5.88 19.52 -25.74
C ASN A 509 -6.06 19.21 -27.23
N TYR A 510 -5.26 18.31 -27.78
CA TYR A 510 -5.39 17.80 -29.16
C TYR A 510 -6.47 16.74 -29.32
N GLY A 511 -7.07 16.27 -28.21
CA GLY A 511 -8.15 15.27 -28.21
C GLY A 511 -7.70 13.84 -28.00
N VAL A 512 -6.53 13.61 -27.40
CA VAL A 512 -6.03 12.29 -27.01
C VAL A 512 -5.97 12.23 -25.49
N ASP A 513 -6.86 11.44 -24.87
CA ASP A 513 -6.83 11.24 -23.42
C ASP A 513 -5.68 10.30 -23.03
N VAL A 514 -4.61 10.90 -22.50
CA VAL A 514 -3.43 10.18 -22.05
C VAL A 514 -2.95 10.70 -20.69
N ARG A 515 -2.61 9.78 -19.81
CA ARG A 515 -2.05 10.06 -18.49
C ARG A 515 -0.91 9.09 -18.20
N VAL A 516 0.27 9.61 -17.81
CA VAL A 516 1.39 8.79 -17.36
C VAL A 516 1.06 8.23 -15.97
N LEU A 517 1.20 6.92 -15.81
CA LEU A 517 0.96 6.19 -14.56
C LEU A 517 2.26 5.83 -13.84
N ASP A 518 3.31 5.47 -14.64
CA ASP A 518 4.61 5.11 -14.11
C ASP A 518 5.71 5.47 -15.11
N TYR A 519 6.94 5.74 -14.61
CA TYR A 519 8.06 6.23 -15.38
C TYR A 519 9.37 5.60 -14.94
N TYR A 520 10.14 5.06 -15.88
CA TYR A 520 11.49 4.55 -15.69
C TYR A 520 12.41 5.05 -16.79
N GLU A 521 13.66 5.31 -16.44
CA GLU A 521 14.69 5.72 -17.38
C GLU A 521 16.05 5.21 -16.93
N HIS A 522 16.89 4.82 -17.88
CA HIS A 522 18.31 4.54 -17.64
C HIS A 522 19.14 4.78 -18.89
N ALA A 523 20.44 4.98 -18.70
CA ALA A 523 21.39 5.08 -19.79
C ALA A 523 21.72 3.69 -20.36
N LEU A 524 21.79 3.56 -21.70
CA LEU A 524 22.14 2.32 -22.39
C LEU A 524 23.65 2.04 -22.38
N SER A 525 24.48 3.05 -22.15
CA SER A 525 25.94 2.94 -22.07
C SER A 525 26.51 3.95 -21.08
N ALA A 526 27.78 3.82 -20.75
CA ALA A 526 28.49 4.81 -19.96
C ALA A 526 29.03 5.94 -20.86
N GLY A 527 28.97 7.19 -20.39
CA GLY A 527 29.52 8.37 -21.11
C GLY A 527 28.48 9.48 -21.29
N GLY A 528 28.96 10.69 -21.62
CA GLY A 528 28.11 11.88 -21.79
C GLY A 528 27.29 11.89 -23.10
N ASP A 529 27.55 10.96 -23.99
CA ASP A 529 26.87 10.74 -25.27
C ASP A 529 26.01 9.48 -25.30
N ALA A 530 25.80 8.87 -24.13
CA ALA A 530 24.95 7.69 -23.95
C ALA A 530 23.49 7.99 -24.33
N SER A 531 22.85 7.08 -25.07
CA SER A 531 21.42 7.12 -25.28
C SER A 531 20.69 6.70 -24.01
N ALA A 532 19.54 7.32 -23.73
CA ALA A 532 18.62 6.95 -22.68
C ALA A 532 17.51 6.04 -23.24
N ALA A 533 17.13 5.05 -22.48
CA ALA A 533 15.89 4.29 -22.67
C ALA A 533 14.87 4.74 -21.63
N ALA A 534 13.71 5.21 -22.09
CA ALA A 534 12.58 5.59 -21.25
C ALA A 534 11.43 4.59 -21.46
N TYR A 535 10.80 4.22 -20.35
CA TYR A 535 9.65 3.29 -20.30
C TYR A 535 8.54 3.98 -19.54
N LEU A 536 7.41 4.20 -20.20
CA LEU A 536 6.26 4.87 -19.58
C LEU A 536 5.03 3.98 -19.62
N GLU A 537 4.45 3.75 -18.45
CA GLU A 537 3.12 3.17 -18.32
C GLU A 537 2.10 4.29 -18.45
N CYS A 538 1.22 4.19 -19.43
CA CYS A 538 0.23 5.23 -19.73
C CYS A 538 -1.18 4.67 -19.66
N SER A 539 -2.11 5.44 -19.07
CA SER A 539 -3.54 5.23 -19.25
C SER A 539 -3.99 5.99 -20.49
N ILE A 540 -4.62 5.29 -21.43
CA ILE A 540 -5.13 5.84 -22.67
C ILE A 540 -6.56 5.37 -22.83
N GLU A 541 -7.51 6.30 -22.82
CA GLU A 541 -8.95 6.00 -22.86
C GLU A 541 -9.41 4.98 -21.79
N GLY A 542 -8.73 4.98 -20.63
CA GLY A 542 -9.03 4.09 -19.49
C GLY A 542 -8.32 2.75 -19.50
N GLU A 543 -7.63 2.37 -20.58
CA GLU A 543 -6.80 1.17 -20.65
C GLU A 543 -5.32 1.50 -20.43
N THR A 544 -4.54 0.51 -20.00
CA THR A 544 -3.12 0.69 -19.64
C THR A 544 -2.21 0.11 -20.72
N PHE A 545 -1.27 0.92 -21.20
CA PHE A 545 -0.27 0.55 -22.21
C PHE A 545 1.12 1.00 -21.79
N TRP A 546 2.13 0.16 -22.02
CA TRP A 546 3.51 0.56 -21.93
C TRP A 546 3.99 1.13 -23.28
N GLY A 547 4.80 2.17 -23.21
CA GLY A 547 5.55 2.67 -24.34
C GLY A 547 7.04 2.75 -24.04
N VAL A 548 7.84 2.61 -25.08
CA VAL A 548 9.31 2.67 -25.00
C VAL A 548 9.82 3.74 -25.94
N GLY A 549 10.79 4.51 -25.47
CA GLY A 549 11.48 5.50 -26.28
C GLY A 549 12.98 5.47 -26.03
N ILE A 550 13.77 5.49 -27.09
CA ILE A 550 15.23 5.53 -27.05
C ILE A 550 15.73 6.77 -27.79
N ASP A 551 16.54 7.57 -27.10
CA ASP A 551 17.13 8.79 -27.69
C ASP A 551 18.35 9.24 -26.85
N PRO A 552 19.37 9.90 -27.47
CA PRO A 552 20.41 10.55 -26.69
C PRO A 552 19.94 11.68 -25.78
N ASN A 553 18.79 12.28 -26.07
CA ASN A 553 18.16 13.27 -25.23
C ASN A 553 17.05 12.60 -24.38
N THR A 554 17.17 12.65 -23.06
CA THR A 554 16.25 12.00 -22.10
C THR A 554 14.81 12.48 -22.27
N THR A 555 14.61 13.79 -22.46
CA THR A 555 13.27 14.35 -22.73
C THR A 555 12.67 13.75 -24.00
N THR A 556 13.47 13.70 -25.10
CA THR A 556 13.01 13.10 -26.36
C THR A 556 12.67 11.61 -26.18
N ALA A 557 13.49 10.87 -25.43
CA ALA A 557 13.22 9.46 -25.12
C ALA A 557 11.87 9.31 -24.39
N SER A 558 11.61 10.12 -23.39
CA SER A 558 10.35 10.11 -22.64
C SER A 558 9.14 10.44 -23.51
N LEU A 559 9.22 11.48 -24.36
CA LEU A 559 8.13 11.83 -25.26
C LEU A 559 7.89 10.75 -26.34
N LYS A 560 8.95 10.13 -26.85
CA LYS A 560 8.85 8.97 -27.76
C LYS A 560 8.13 7.80 -27.08
N ALA A 561 8.39 7.55 -25.78
CA ALA A 561 7.70 6.50 -25.04
C ALA A 561 6.20 6.78 -24.92
N VAL A 562 5.77 8.02 -24.64
CA VAL A 562 4.35 8.39 -24.66
C VAL A 562 3.72 8.14 -26.02
N VAL A 563 4.40 8.56 -27.10
CA VAL A 563 3.94 8.35 -28.49
C VAL A 563 3.83 6.85 -28.80
N SER A 564 4.80 6.04 -28.37
CA SER A 564 4.78 4.58 -28.50
C SER A 564 3.53 4.00 -27.82
N ALA A 565 3.25 4.35 -26.56
CA ALA A 565 2.08 3.88 -25.83
C ALA A 565 0.76 4.23 -26.54
N ILE A 566 0.60 5.48 -26.99
CA ILE A 566 -0.60 5.92 -27.71
C ILE A 566 -0.78 5.16 -29.02
N ASN A 567 0.29 5.03 -29.81
CA ASN A 567 0.21 4.33 -31.08
C ASN A 567 -0.17 2.86 -30.90
N ARG A 568 0.29 2.20 -29.83
CA ARG A 568 -0.09 0.84 -29.47
C ARG A 568 -1.57 0.74 -29.09
N ALA A 569 -2.07 1.70 -28.33
CA ALA A 569 -3.48 1.75 -27.95
C ALA A 569 -4.44 1.87 -29.14
N ILE A 570 -4.00 2.48 -30.25
CA ILE A 570 -4.81 2.72 -31.45
C ILE A 570 -4.40 1.83 -32.63
N ARG A 571 -3.51 0.84 -32.41
CA ARG A 571 -3.06 -0.13 -33.41
C ARG A 571 -4.15 -1.17 -33.70
#